data_669648ce8854ffd61cda1fcf49890dc7
#
_entry.id   669648ce8854ffd61cda1fcf49890dc7
#
_cell.length_a   1.000
_cell.length_b   1.000
_cell.length_c   1.000
_cell.angle_alpha   90.00
_cell.angle_beta   90.00
_cell.angle_gamma   90.00
#
_symmetry.space_group_name_H-M   'P 1'
#
loop_
_entity.id
_entity.type
_entity.pdbx_description
1 polymer ?
#
loop_
_entity_poly.entity_id
_entity_poly.type
_entity_poly.pdbx_seq_one_letter_code
_entity_poly.pdbx_strand_id
1 'polypeptide(L)'
;MCIRDSVGDEVDVPVGEEAPEDAEEEEFATQQASILLTRLLFLLYGDDAGLWEADLFQRWVEWDTTADNLGPQLDALFRVLNTPENRRRGVPDSLARFPYVNGGIFDGTSTAGFLTNNFRDALVAACRFRWTQISPAVFGSMFQLVKSKQARRGDGEHYTSEENILKTLGPLFLDEYRARADRLIQNKTTTRREVIGLIEEMAANIYVDPACGAGNFLNLAYAKLREIETDLLADQRRRTGSQDLSLDVSLDQRIHIDRFYGIEINWWPAKIAETAMFLVDHQANRQLAAALGQAPVRLPIKITATIYQHDALTLDWSQALPKPAGRTFVFGNPPFLGDHTRTAAQLALMQAAWGEGKQLSRLDFVTSWHALTLRLLAERDGEWAFVTTNSIVQGDQPARLFAPIFAAGWRIKFAHRTFAWDSQAPGKAAVHCVITVSYTHLRAHETS
;
A
#
# COMPACT_ATOMS: atom_id res chain seq x y z
N MET A 1 -53.89 -18.86 -22.09
CA MET A 1 -53.55 -19.40 -23.39
C MET A 1 -52.06 -19.67 -23.36
N CYS A 2 -51.68 -20.79 -22.83
CA CYS A 2 -51.12 -22.00 -23.43
C CYS A 2 -50.10 -21.66 -24.51
N ILE A 3 -48.86 -22.09 -24.28
CA ILE A 3 -48.22 -23.36 -24.68
C ILE A 3 -46.90 -23.44 -23.89
N ARG A 4 -46.73 -24.35 -23.18
CA ARG A 4 -46.01 -25.57 -22.80
C ARG A 4 -45.15 -26.18 -23.92
N ASP A 5 -44.01 -26.70 -23.43
CA ASP A 5 -43.22 -27.87 -23.80
C ASP A 5 -42.11 -27.64 -24.82
N SER A 6 -40.88 -27.95 -24.43
CA SER A 6 -40.35 -29.33 -24.41
C SER A 6 -38.87 -29.31 -23.97
N VAL A 7 -38.60 -30.17 -22.97
CA VAL A 7 -37.65 -31.28 -22.97
C VAL A 7 -36.16 -30.95 -23.16
N GLY A 8 -35.40 -30.98 -22.11
CA GLY A 8 -34.51 -32.03 -21.69
C GLY A 8 -33.16 -31.99 -22.38
N ASP A 9 -32.17 -31.73 -21.60
CA ASP A 9 -30.99 -32.60 -21.47
C ASP A 9 -30.16 -32.10 -20.27
N GLU A 10 -30.21 -32.88 -19.19
CA GLU A 10 -29.21 -32.82 -18.15
C GLU A 10 -27.88 -33.29 -18.77
N VAL A 11 -26.96 -32.37 -18.96
CA VAL A 11 -25.57 -32.71 -19.20
C VAL A 11 -24.89 -32.82 -17.82
N ASP A 12 -24.70 -34.06 -17.40
CA ASP A 12 -23.79 -34.44 -16.33
C ASP A 12 -22.41 -33.83 -16.64
N VAL A 13 -21.98 -32.84 -15.85
CA VAL A 13 -20.61 -32.33 -15.89
C VAL A 13 -19.80 -33.18 -14.92
N PRO A 14 -18.80 -33.92 -15.39
CA PRO A 14 -17.94 -34.73 -14.50
C PRO A 14 -17.17 -33.78 -13.57
N VAL A 15 -17.28 -34.03 -12.27
CA VAL A 15 -16.44 -33.47 -11.23
C VAL A 15 -15.07 -34.13 -11.35
N GLY A 16 -14.06 -33.37 -11.78
CA GLY A 16 -12.68 -33.83 -11.82
C GLY A 16 -11.97 -33.60 -13.15
N GLU A 17 -11.90 -32.35 -13.60
CA GLU A 17 -10.89 -31.98 -14.58
C GLU A 17 -9.76 -31.23 -13.86
N GLU A 18 -8.56 -31.81 -13.92
CA GLU A 18 -7.29 -31.14 -13.68
C GLU A 18 -7.29 -29.88 -14.55
N ALA A 19 -6.91 -28.72 -13.98
CA ALA A 19 -6.77 -27.49 -14.76
C ALA A 19 -5.86 -27.81 -15.96
N PRO A 20 -6.24 -27.43 -17.18
CA PRO A 20 -5.42 -27.75 -18.33
C PRO A 20 -4.03 -27.12 -18.17
N GLU A 21 -2.97 -27.83 -18.59
CA GLU A 21 -1.58 -27.37 -18.57
C GLU A 21 -1.45 -25.94 -19.14
N ASP A 22 -2.30 -25.61 -20.11
CA ASP A 22 -2.41 -24.28 -20.71
C ASP A 22 -2.78 -23.17 -19.71
N ALA A 23 -3.53 -23.45 -18.64
CA ALA A 23 -3.92 -22.45 -17.65
C ALA A 23 -2.79 -22.13 -16.67
N GLU A 24 -1.98 -23.12 -16.30
CA GLU A 24 -0.79 -22.91 -15.46
C GLU A 24 0.30 -22.16 -16.22
N GLU A 25 0.48 -22.46 -17.52
CA GLU A 25 1.42 -21.72 -18.38
C GLU A 25 0.98 -20.26 -18.58
N GLU A 26 -0.31 -19.98 -18.76
CA GLU A 26 -0.85 -18.62 -18.90
C GLU A 26 -0.69 -17.83 -17.59
N GLU A 27 -0.93 -18.46 -16.44
CA GLU A 27 -0.73 -17.84 -15.13
C GLU A 27 0.74 -17.51 -14.90
N PHE A 28 1.66 -18.44 -15.18
CA PHE A 28 3.10 -18.23 -15.08
C PHE A 28 3.57 -17.10 -16.02
N ALA A 29 3.14 -17.09 -17.27
CA ALA A 29 3.48 -16.03 -18.23
C ALA A 29 2.99 -14.66 -17.75
N THR A 30 1.76 -14.59 -17.21
CA THR A 30 1.18 -13.38 -16.64
C THR A 30 1.99 -12.89 -15.44
N GLN A 31 2.43 -13.80 -14.58
CA GLN A 31 3.29 -13.47 -13.43
C GLN A 31 4.65 -12.91 -13.88
N GLN A 32 5.31 -13.55 -14.86
CA GLN A 32 6.60 -13.08 -15.38
C GLN A 32 6.47 -11.70 -16.05
N ALA A 33 5.42 -11.49 -16.84
CA ALA A 33 5.13 -10.18 -17.44
C ALA A 33 4.91 -9.11 -16.36
N SER A 34 4.20 -9.43 -15.29
CA SER A 34 3.95 -8.53 -14.18
C SER A 34 5.23 -8.14 -13.45
N ILE A 35 6.14 -9.11 -13.21
CA ILE A 35 7.47 -8.87 -12.62
C ILE A 35 8.28 -7.94 -13.51
N LEU A 36 8.35 -8.22 -14.81
CA LEU A 36 9.09 -7.41 -15.78
C LEU A 36 8.57 -5.97 -15.78
N LEU A 37 7.26 -5.79 -15.91
CA LEU A 37 6.65 -4.46 -15.96
C LEU A 37 6.87 -3.66 -14.67
N THR A 38 6.87 -4.29 -13.50
CA THR A 38 7.18 -3.62 -12.23
C THR A 38 8.63 -3.16 -12.17
N ARG A 39 9.56 -4.01 -12.58
CA ARG A 39 10.98 -3.64 -12.66
C ARG A 39 11.19 -2.47 -13.62
N LEU A 40 10.53 -2.51 -14.77
CA LEU A 40 10.60 -1.40 -15.76
C LEU A 40 9.99 -0.12 -15.20
N LEU A 41 8.83 -0.19 -14.53
CA LEU A 41 8.21 0.99 -13.94
C LEU A 41 9.08 1.60 -12.83
N PHE A 42 9.73 0.76 -12.01
CA PHE A 42 10.72 1.24 -11.04
C PHE A 42 11.87 2.00 -11.73
N LEU A 43 12.39 1.47 -12.85
CA LEU A 43 13.46 2.11 -13.60
C LEU A 43 13.02 3.43 -14.24
N LEU A 44 11.85 3.45 -14.87
CA LEU A 44 11.26 4.64 -15.50
C LEU A 44 11.02 5.76 -14.46
N TYR A 45 10.44 5.39 -13.32
CA TYR A 45 10.25 6.35 -12.24
C TYR A 45 11.56 6.79 -11.61
N GLY A 46 12.47 5.86 -11.35
CA GLY A 46 13.77 6.14 -10.75
C GLY A 46 14.61 7.09 -11.58
N ASP A 47 14.54 6.95 -12.90
CA ASP A 47 15.23 7.82 -13.86
C ASP A 47 14.72 9.27 -13.79
N ASP A 48 13.40 9.45 -13.84
CA ASP A 48 12.75 10.77 -13.74
C ASP A 48 12.79 11.34 -12.30
N ALA A 49 12.78 10.48 -11.30
CA ALA A 49 12.88 10.88 -9.89
C ALA A 49 14.30 11.19 -9.42
N GLY A 50 15.32 10.94 -10.25
CA GLY A 50 16.73 11.20 -9.92
C GLY A 50 17.27 10.28 -8.83
N LEU A 51 16.90 8.98 -8.87
CA LEU A 51 17.53 7.96 -8.03
C LEU A 51 19.00 7.73 -8.42
N TRP A 52 19.34 8.04 -9.66
CA TRP A 52 20.67 8.02 -10.24
C TRP A 52 20.87 9.21 -11.19
N GLU A 53 21.90 9.18 -12.04
CA GLU A 53 22.15 10.22 -13.04
C GLU A 53 20.94 10.38 -13.97
N ALA A 54 20.54 11.62 -14.22
CA ALA A 54 19.38 11.94 -15.04
C ALA A 54 19.44 11.26 -16.42
N ASP A 55 18.32 10.70 -16.85
CA ASP A 55 18.13 10.04 -18.15
C ASP A 55 19.09 8.86 -18.39
N LEU A 56 19.67 8.27 -17.33
CA LEU A 56 20.61 7.16 -17.46
C LEU A 56 19.94 5.93 -18.06
N PHE A 57 18.76 5.56 -17.58
CA PHE A 57 18.01 4.43 -18.08
C PHE A 57 17.51 4.69 -19.50
N GLN A 58 16.98 5.89 -19.77
CA GLN A 58 16.57 6.28 -21.13
C GLN A 58 17.73 6.14 -22.12
N ARG A 59 18.89 6.75 -21.83
CA ARG A 59 20.08 6.69 -22.69
C ARG A 59 20.55 5.26 -22.91
N TRP A 60 20.55 4.46 -21.86
CA TRP A 60 20.93 3.06 -21.95
C TRP A 60 19.99 2.26 -22.85
N VAL A 61 18.65 2.43 -22.72
CA VAL A 61 17.68 1.78 -23.61
C VAL A 61 17.88 2.24 -25.07
N GLU A 62 18.07 3.54 -25.31
CA GLU A 62 18.16 4.08 -26.66
C GLU A 62 19.46 3.69 -27.36
N TRP A 63 20.61 3.68 -26.67
CA TRP A 63 21.94 3.56 -27.28
C TRP A 63 22.65 2.21 -27.06
N ASP A 64 22.40 1.55 -25.93
CA ASP A 64 23.09 0.31 -25.57
C ASP A 64 22.25 -0.93 -25.84
N THR A 65 20.96 -0.79 -26.26
CA THR A 65 20.09 -1.92 -26.56
C THR A 65 19.55 -1.89 -27.99
N THR A 66 19.28 -3.09 -28.51
CA THR A 66 18.51 -3.34 -29.72
C THR A 66 17.33 -4.24 -29.41
N ALA A 67 16.38 -4.43 -30.33
CA ALA A 67 15.27 -5.35 -30.09
C ALA A 67 15.75 -6.78 -29.83
N ASP A 68 16.78 -7.23 -30.55
CA ASP A 68 17.27 -8.60 -30.43
C ASP A 68 18.00 -8.89 -29.12
N ASN A 69 18.56 -7.85 -28.45
CA ASN A 69 19.31 -8.02 -27.21
C ASN A 69 18.63 -7.43 -25.98
N LEU A 70 17.48 -6.76 -26.09
CA LEU A 70 16.84 -6.03 -24.99
C LEU A 70 16.53 -6.94 -23.79
N GLY A 71 15.99 -8.14 -24.02
CA GLY A 71 15.70 -9.09 -22.94
C GLY A 71 16.93 -9.47 -22.12
N PRO A 72 17.96 -10.06 -22.75
CA PRO A 72 19.22 -10.39 -22.06
C PRO A 72 19.92 -9.18 -21.40
N GLN A 73 19.82 -8.00 -21.99
CA GLN A 73 20.38 -6.78 -21.43
C GLN A 73 19.59 -6.30 -20.18
N LEU A 74 18.26 -6.40 -20.19
CA LEU A 74 17.44 -6.12 -19.01
C LEU A 74 17.75 -7.10 -17.87
N ASP A 75 17.90 -8.39 -18.15
CA ASP A 75 18.31 -9.39 -17.16
C ASP A 75 19.68 -9.08 -16.56
N ALA A 76 20.62 -8.61 -17.36
CA ALA A 76 21.93 -8.16 -16.90
C ALA A 76 21.81 -6.90 -16.00
N LEU A 77 21.00 -5.93 -16.39
CA LEU A 77 20.73 -4.73 -15.60
C LEU A 77 20.07 -5.08 -14.24
N PHE A 78 19.06 -5.95 -14.22
CA PHE A 78 18.41 -6.38 -12.98
C PHE A 78 19.39 -7.05 -12.02
N ARG A 79 20.32 -7.88 -12.53
CA ARG A 79 21.40 -8.46 -11.72
C ARG A 79 22.34 -7.39 -11.16
N VAL A 80 22.68 -6.38 -11.94
CA VAL A 80 23.52 -5.27 -11.47
C VAL A 80 22.85 -4.49 -10.37
N LEU A 81 21.56 -4.14 -10.54
CA LEU A 81 20.76 -3.45 -9.52
C LEU A 81 20.60 -4.24 -8.21
N ASN A 82 20.63 -5.57 -8.30
CA ASN A 82 20.54 -6.47 -7.15
C ASN A 82 21.92 -6.86 -6.57
N THR A 83 23.02 -6.38 -7.13
CA THR A 83 24.37 -6.74 -6.68
C THR A 83 25.10 -5.51 -6.12
N PRO A 84 25.54 -5.54 -4.83
CA PRO A 84 26.36 -4.48 -4.27
C PRO A 84 27.60 -4.18 -5.12
N GLU A 85 27.96 -2.90 -5.26
CA GLU A 85 29.04 -2.46 -6.15
C GLU A 85 30.36 -3.20 -5.89
N ASN A 86 30.71 -3.42 -4.61
CA ASN A 86 31.94 -4.12 -4.20
C ASN A 86 31.94 -5.62 -4.54
N ARG A 87 30.81 -6.20 -4.93
CA ARG A 87 30.67 -7.60 -5.35
C ARG A 87 30.55 -7.78 -6.85
N ARG A 88 30.43 -6.69 -7.61
CA ARG A 88 30.32 -6.71 -9.07
C ARG A 88 31.65 -7.08 -9.71
N ARG A 89 31.64 -8.01 -10.67
CA ARG A 89 32.82 -8.41 -11.44
C ARG A 89 32.46 -8.52 -12.91
N GLY A 90 33.27 -7.95 -13.78
CA GLY A 90 33.12 -8.05 -15.24
C GLY A 90 31.83 -7.38 -15.76
N VAL A 91 31.30 -6.39 -15.04
CA VAL A 91 30.13 -5.63 -15.48
C VAL A 91 30.56 -4.61 -16.53
N PRO A 92 29.88 -4.54 -17.69
CA PRO A 92 30.11 -3.50 -18.69
C PRO A 92 29.95 -2.10 -18.11
N ASP A 93 30.76 -1.14 -18.62
CA ASP A 93 30.77 0.25 -18.14
C ASP A 93 29.38 0.91 -18.20
N SER A 94 28.59 0.61 -19.24
CA SER A 94 27.23 1.11 -19.41
C SER A 94 26.28 0.68 -18.27
N LEU A 95 26.44 -0.54 -17.74
CA LEU A 95 25.66 -1.08 -16.63
C LEU A 95 26.26 -0.72 -15.27
N ALA A 96 27.59 -0.55 -15.18
CA ALA A 96 28.28 -0.22 -13.93
C ALA A 96 27.85 1.14 -13.34
N ARG A 97 27.30 2.03 -14.17
CA ARG A 97 26.78 3.35 -13.77
C ARG A 97 25.51 3.28 -12.92
N PHE A 98 24.75 2.17 -12.98
CA PHE A 98 23.57 2.00 -12.17
C PHE A 98 23.93 1.64 -10.73
N PRO A 99 23.31 2.27 -9.71
CA PRO A 99 23.60 1.99 -8.32
C PRO A 99 23.03 0.63 -7.87
N TYR A 100 23.47 0.15 -6.72
CA TYR A 100 22.84 -0.96 -6.04
C TYR A 100 21.54 -0.48 -5.35
N VAL A 101 20.42 -1.13 -5.66
CA VAL A 101 19.10 -0.72 -5.16
C VAL A 101 18.74 -1.42 -3.84
N ASN A 102 18.94 -2.76 -3.74
CA ASN A 102 18.61 -3.55 -2.56
C ASN A 102 17.13 -3.40 -2.11
N GLY A 103 16.21 -3.86 -2.88
CA GLY A 103 14.79 -3.69 -2.52
C GLY A 103 13.92 -4.93 -2.71
N GLY A 104 14.54 -6.11 -2.94
CA GLY A 104 13.79 -7.34 -3.20
C GLY A 104 13.06 -7.38 -4.56
N ILE A 105 12.83 -6.21 -5.19
CA ILE A 105 12.16 -6.11 -6.49
C ILE A 105 12.95 -6.78 -7.60
N PHE A 106 14.28 -6.77 -7.50
CA PHE A 106 15.20 -7.40 -8.46
C PHE A 106 15.62 -8.80 -8.03
N ASP A 107 15.13 -9.31 -6.90
CA ASP A 107 15.39 -10.69 -6.45
C ASP A 107 14.70 -11.71 -7.36
N GLY A 108 15.32 -12.89 -7.45
CA GLY A 108 14.81 -14.02 -8.23
C GLY A 108 15.12 -13.92 -9.72
N THR A 109 14.96 -15.05 -10.38
CA THR A 109 15.13 -15.18 -11.83
C THR A 109 13.85 -14.73 -12.52
N SER A 110 13.91 -13.61 -13.19
CA SER A 110 12.94 -13.24 -14.21
C SER A 110 13.70 -13.27 -15.51
N THR A 111 13.27 -14.05 -16.44
CA THR A 111 13.76 -14.00 -17.81
C THR A 111 12.87 -13.04 -18.58
N ALA A 112 13.45 -11.89 -19.00
CA ALA A 112 12.73 -10.97 -19.86
C ALA A 112 12.43 -11.60 -21.25
N GLY A 113 13.00 -12.76 -21.53
CA GLY A 113 12.76 -13.52 -22.74
C GLY A 113 13.10 -12.75 -24.02
N PHE A 114 12.48 -13.16 -25.12
CA PHE A 114 12.59 -12.46 -26.39
C PHE A 114 11.52 -11.37 -26.46
N LEU A 115 11.96 -10.10 -26.46
CA LEU A 115 11.09 -8.94 -26.56
C LEU A 115 11.04 -8.46 -28.01
N THR A 116 9.87 -8.02 -28.45
CA THR A 116 9.64 -7.57 -29.83
C THR A 116 10.12 -6.13 -30.06
N ASN A 117 10.31 -5.75 -31.34
CA ASN A 117 10.56 -4.36 -31.72
C ASN A 117 9.50 -3.41 -31.16
N ASN A 118 8.23 -3.78 -31.24
CA ASN A 118 7.14 -2.96 -30.72
C ASN A 118 7.24 -2.73 -29.20
N PHE A 119 7.71 -3.74 -28.46
CA PHE A 119 7.94 -3.58 -27.02
C PHE A 119 9.07 -2.59 -26.75
N ARG A 120 10.19 -2.69 -27.48
CA ARG A 120 11.30 -1.73 -27.32
C ARG A 120 10.86 -0.31 -27.66
N ASP A 121 10.13 -0.11 -28.74
CA ASP A 121 9.64 1.21 -29.14
C ASP A 121 8.69 1.80 -28.10
N ALA A 122 7.82 0.96 -27.53
CA ALA A 122 6.95 1.36 -26.40
C ALA A 122 7.74 1.73 -25.16
N LEU A 123 8.81 0.98 -24.84
CA LEU A 123 9.70 1.29 -23.71
C LEU A 123 10.43 2.62 -23.91
N VAL A 124 10.96 2.88 -25.12
CA VAL A 124 11.59 4.16 -25.47
C VAL A 124 10.58 5.32 -25.32
N ALA A 125 9.35 5.13 -25.80
CA ALA A 125 8.30 6.12 -25.61
C ALA A 125 7.96 6.36 -24.12
N ALA A 126 7.93 5.29 -23.33
CA ALA A 126 7.71 5.37 -21.89
C ALA A 126 8.85 6.10 -21.14
N CYS A 127 10.11 5.96 -21.57
CA CYS A 127 11.25 6.71 -21.00
C CYS A 127 11.10 8.23 -21.14
N ARG A 128 10.37 8.70 -22.15
CA ARG A 128 10.14 10.14 -22.41
C ARG A 128 8.98 10.73 -21.60
N PHE A 129 8.24 9.90 -20.88
CA PHE A 129 7.12 10.34 -20.05
C PHE A 129 7.63 10.81 -18.67
N ARG A 130 6.99 11.82 -18.10
CA ARG A 130 7.32 12.34 -16.76
C ARG A 130 6.59 11.55 -15.67
N TRP A 131 7.22 10.52 -15.18
CA TRP A 131 6.69 9.60 -14.19
C TRP A 131 6.49 10.22 -12.81
N THR A 132 7.29 11.22 -12.45
CA THR A 132 7.17 11.95 -11.18
C THR A 132 5.92 12.82 -11.06
N GLN A 133 5.18 13.01 -12.16
CA GLN A 133 3.87 13.68 -12.13
C GLN A 133 2.74 12.73 -11.69
N ILE A 134 2.99 11.43 -11.66
CA ILE A 134 2.02 10.44 -11.21
C ILE A 134 2.00 10.42 -9.69
N SER A 135 0.78 10.54 -9.10
CA SER A 135 0.61 10.41 -7.65
C SER A 135 1.08 9.03 -7.18
N PRO A 136 1.84 8.93 -6.09
CA PRO A 136 2.25 7.66 -5.50
C PRO A 136 1.09 6.73 -5.18
N ALA A 137 -0.09 7.28 -4.82
CA ALA A 137 -1.29 6.50 -4.59
C ALA A 137 -1.78 5.74 -5.84
N VAL A 138 -1.37 6.18 -7.04
CA VAL A 138 -1.75 5.56 -8.31
C VAL A 138 -0.80 4.41 -8.70
N PHE A 139 0.40 4.36 -8.13
CA PHE A 139 1.38 3.32 -8.47
C PHE A 139 0.80 1.91 -8.33
N GLY A 140 0.22 1.60 -7.19
CA GLY A 140 -0.38 0.29 -6.95
C GLY A 140 -1.46 -0.07 -7.98
N SER A 141 -2.27 0.90 -8.41
CA SER A 141 -3.33 0.69 -9.38
C SER A 141 -2.84 0.48 -10.81
N MET A 142 -1.70 1.07 -11.18
CA MET A 142 -1.12 0.84 -12.51
C MET A 142 -0.71 -0.63 -12.70
N PHE A 143 -0.23 -1.28 -11.64
CA PHE A 143 0.14 -2.69 -11.68
C PHE A 143 -1.07 -3.62 -11.76
N GLN A 144 -2.22 -3.23 -11.18
CA GLN A 144 -3.46 -3.99 -11.29
C GLN A 144 -4.01 -4.04 -12.73
N LEU A 145 -3.64 -3.09 -13.59
CA LEU A 145 -4.06 -3.08 -15.00
C LEU A 145 -3.45 -4.23 -15.81
N VAL A 146 -2.32 -4.79 -15.36
CA VAL A 146 -1.63 -5.90 -16.03
C VAL A 146 -2.33 -7.23 -15.81
N LYS A 147 -3.04 -7.42 -14.69
CA LYS A 147 -3.83 -8.63 -14.43
C LYS A 147 -4.99 -8.80 -15.40
N SER A 148 -5.28 -10.02 -15.81
CA SER A 148 -6.47 -10.34 -16.61
C SER A 148 -7.76 -9.90 -15.89
N LYS A 149 -8.81 -9.59 -16.66
CA LYS A 149 -10.11 -9.19 -16.08
C LYS A 149 -10.71 -10.26 -15.17
N GLN A 150 -10.41 -11.53 -15.41
CA GLN A 150 -10.89 -12.67 -14.60
C GLN A 150 -10.14 -12.79 -13.28
N ALA A 151 -8.80 -12.69 -13.28
CA ALA A 151 -7.98 -12.69 -12.08
C ALA A 151 -8.34 -11.55 -11.13
N ARG A 152 -8.56 -10.34 -11.65
CA ARG A 152 -9.01 -9.18 -10.86
C ARG A 152 -10.35 -9.36 -10.16
N ARG A 153 -11.29 -10.12 -10.78
CA ARG A 153 -12.59 -10.40 -10.17
C ARG A 153 -12.52 -11.45 -9.07
N GLY A 154 -11.64 -12.44 -9.21
CA GLY A 154 -11.43 -13.50 -8.21
C GLY A 154 -10.79 -12.97 -6.92
N ASP A 155 -9.84 -12.05 -7.04
CA ASP A 155 -9.05 -11.56 -5.91
C ASP A 155 -9.71 -10.39 -5.15
N GLY A 156 -10.90 -9.91 -5.59
CA GLY A 156 -11.59 -8.79 -4.93
C GLY A 156 -10.82 -7.45 -4.99
N GLU A 157 -9.79 -7.35 -5.84
CA GLU A 157 -8.96 -6.16 -5.97
C GLU A 157 -9.74 -5.03 -6.66
N HIS A 158 -9.99 -3.96 -5.92
CA HIS A 158 -10.65 -2.75 -6.39
C HIS A 158 -9.71 -1.55 -6.29
N TYR A 159 -9.57 -0.82 -7.38
CA TYR A 159 -8.89 0.48 -7.35
C TYR A 159 -9.58 1.41 -6.35
N THR A 160 -8.80 1.97 -5.44
CA THR A 160 -9.26 2.94 -4.47
C THR A 160 -8.71 4.30 -4.84
N SER A 161 -9.58 5.26 -5.16
CA SER A 161 -9.16 6.63 -5.48
C SER A 161 -8.56 7.33 -4.26
N GLU A 162 -7.65 8.29 -4.48
CA GLU A 162 -7.04 9.09 -3.40
C GLU A 162 -8.10 9.76 -2.51
N GLU A 163 -9.16 10.30 -3.12
CA GLU A 163 -10.28 10.90 -2.39
C GLU A 163 -10.94 9.91 -1.42
N ASN A 164 -11.15 8.68 -1.85
CA ASN A 164 -11.78 7.66 -1.02
C ASN A 164 -10.84 7.17 0.10
N ILE A 165 -9.53 7.10 -0.15
CA ILE A 165 -8.55 6.79 0.90
C ILE A 165 -8.56 7.91 1.95
N LEU A 166 -8.60 9.16 1.54
CA LEU A 166 -8.63 10.31 2.45
C LEU A 166 -9.90 10.37 3.30
N LYS A 167 -11.05 9.87 2.81
CA LYS A 167 -12.26 9.70 3.65
C LYS A 167 -12.04 8.76 4.84
N THR A 168 -11.06 7.87 4.75
CA THR A 168 -10.68 6.95 5.82
C THR A 168 -9.59 7.55 6.70
N LEU A 169 -8.48 7.99 6.11
CA LEU A 169 -7.30 8.47 6.82
C LEU A 169 -7.51 9.85 7.48
N GLY A 170 -8.30 10.73 6.83
CA GLY A 170 -8.62 12.07 7.34
C GLY A 170 -9.16 12.01 8.77
N PRO A 171 -10.39 11.47 8.97
CA PRO A 171 -11.00 11.44 10.29
C PRO A 171 -10.30 10.48 11.27
N LEU A 172 -9.46 9.56 10.77
CA LEU A 172 -8.70 8.66 11.64
C LEU A 172 -7.57 9.41 12.36
N PHE A 173 -6.70 10.11 11.62
CA PHE A 173 -5.56 10.83 12.20
C PHE A 173 -5.08 12.05 11.40
N LEU A 174 -5.23 12.08 10.06
CA LEU A 174 -4.61 13.13 9.25
C LEU A 174 -5.17 14.51 9.53
N ASP A 175 -6.50 14.64 9.67
CA ASP A 175 -7.16 15.94 9.91
C ASP A 175 -6.73 16.53 11.25
N GLU A 176 -6.58 15.69 12.29
CA GLU A 176 -6.08 16.11 13.60
C GLU A 176 -4.65 16.63 13.51
N TYR A 177 -3.74 15.86 12.89
CA TYR A 177 -2.34 16.24 12.75
C TYR A 177 -2.17 17.49 11.88
N ARG A 178 -2.90 17.59 10.77
CA ARG A 178 -2.90 18.77 9.90
C ARG A 178 -3.39 20.01 10.65
N ALA A 179 -4.51 19.94 11.35
CA ALA A 179 -5.05 21.05 12.12
C ALA A 179 -4.10 21.51 13.25
N ARG A 180 -3.38 20.57 13.88
CA ARG A 180 -2.36 20.90 14.90
C ARG A 180 -1.14 21.56 14.26
N ALA A 181 -0.66 21.04 13.15
CA ALA A 181 0.46 21.64 12.40
C ALA A 181 0.14 23.06 11.93
N ASP A 182 -1.05 23.27 11.35
CA ASP A 182 -1.48 24.59 10.89
C ASP A 182 -1.55 25.60 12.04
N ARG A 183 -2.02 25.20 13.21
CA ARG A 183 -2.00 26.06 14.42
C ARG A 183 -0.57 26.45 14.84
N LEU A 184 0.37 25.48 14.79
CA LEU A 184 1.77 25.76 15.11
C LEU A 184 2.40 26.71 14.10
N ILE A 185 2.11 26.54 12.82
CA ILE A 185 2.60 27.40 11.73
C ILE A 185 2.01 28.82 11.85
N GLN A 186 0.74 28.95 12.16
CA GLN A 186 0.07 30.27 12.28
C GLN A 186 0.48 31.05 13.54
N ASN A 187 0.80 30.32 14.63
CA ASN A 187 1.20 30.95 15.89
C ASN A 187 2.66 31.43 15.82
N LYS A 188 2.87 32.73 15.85
CA LYS A 188 4.19 33.38 15.78
C LYS A 188 5.10 33.09 16.98
N THR A 189 4.53 32.64 18.09
CA THR A 189 5.27 32.31 19.33
C THR A 189 5.61 30.84 19.46
N THR A 190 5.25 30.02 18.47
CA THR A 190 5.56 28.60 18.46
C THR A 190 7.06 28.34 18.57
N THR A 191 7.42 27.52 19.53
CA THR A 191 8.81 27.12 19.81
C THR A 191 9.20 25.91 18.96
N ARG A 192 10.52 25.74 18.72
CA ARG A 192 11.04 24.53 18.06
C ARG A 192 10.65 23.24 18.82
N ARG A 193 10.60 23.29 20.15
CA ARG A 193 10.21 22.13 20.97
C ARG A 193 8.77 21.68 20.67
N GLU A 194 7.84 22.58 20.48
CA GLU A 194 6.45 22.25 20.14
C GLU A 194 6.36 21.63 18.76
N VAL A 195 7.10 22.16 17.77
CA VAL A 195 7.16 21.61 16.42
C VAL A 195 7.73 20.19 16.43
N ILE A 196 8.91 20.01 17.03
CA ILE A 196 9.56 18.69 17.12
C ILE A 196 8.70 17.72 17.92
N GLY A 197 8.03 18.18 18.99
CA GLY A 197 7.13 17.33 19.78
C GLY A 197 5.97 16.76 18.96
N LEU A 198 5.37 17.52 18.04
CA LEU A 198 4.34 17.01 17.13
C LEU A 198 4.91 16.00 16.13
N ILE A 199 6.09 16.28 15.57
CA ILE A 199 6.78 15.37 14.64
C ILE A 199 7.14 14.05 15.34
N GLU A 200 7.68 14.11 16.56
CA GLU A 200 8.01 12.93 17.36
C GLU A 200 6.78 12.11 17.72
N GLU A 201 5.65 12.76 18.04
CA GLU A 201 4.39 12.08 18.29
C GLU A 201 3.93 11.30 17.05
N MET A 202 3.96 11.90 15.86
CA MET A 202 3.63 11.21 14.60
C MET A 202 4.59 10.04 14.32
N ALA A 203 5.88 10.22 14.58
CA ALA A 203 6.91 9.22 14.36
C ALA A 203 6.90 8.07 15.39
N ALA A 204 6.33 8.30 16.57
CA ALA A 204 6.21 7.28 17.62
C ALA A 204 5.12 6.25 17.35
N ASN A 205 4.20 6.53 16.41
CA ASN A 205 3.09 5.66 16.05
C ASN A 205 3.53 4.56 15.07
N ILE A 206 2.69 3.53 14.94
CA ILE A 206 2.71 2.62 13.80
C ILE A 206 1.42 2.71 13.01
N TYR A 207 1.53 2.47 11.71
CA TYR A 207 0.47 2.60 10.72
C TYR A 207 0.34 1.26 10.01
N VAL A 208 -0.82 0.62 10.13
CA VAL A 208 -1.03 -0.77 9.75
C VAL A 208 -2.18 -0.89 8.76
N ASP A 209 -1.91 -1.49 7.60
CA ASP A 209 -2.96 -1.92 6.65
C ASP A 209 -2.94 -3.45 6.54
N PRO A 210 -3.89 -4.16 7.19
CA PRO A 210 -3.90 -5.61 7.24
C PRO A 210 -4.52 -6.28 6.00
N ALA A 211 -4.76 -5.54 4.93
CA ALA A 211 -5.17 -6.03 3.61
C ALA A 211 -4.66 -5.05 2.55
N CYS A 212 -3.33 -4.81 2.56
CA CYS A 212 -2.76 -3.63 1.94
C CYS A 212 -2.75 -3.67 0.40
N GLY A 213 -2.97 -4.82 -0.23
CA GLY A 213 -2.85 -4.92 -1.68
C GLY A 213 -1.51 -4.36 -2.15
N ALA A 214 -1.55 -3.49 -3.14
CA ALA A 214 -0.39 -2.78 -3.66
C ALA A 214 0.05 -1.55 -2.81
N GLY A 215 -0.43 -1.40 -1.59
CA GLY A 215 0.02 -0.40 -0.62
C GLY A 215 -0.60 0.99 -0.74
N ASN A 216 -1.70 1.17 -1.47
CA ASN A 216 -2.26 2.50 -1.75
C ASN A 216 -2.56 3.32 -0.48
N PHE A 217 -3.15 2.70 0.55
CA PHE A 217 -3.42 3.36 1.83
C PHE A 217 -2.14 3.74 2.57
N LEU A 218 -1.17 2.83 2.63
CA LEU A 218 0.12 3.07 3.29
C LEU A 218 0.89 4.18 2.58
N ASN A 219 0.94 4.15 1.25
CA ASN A 219 1.60 5.16 0.42
C ASN A 219 1.04 6.55 0.69
N LEU A 220 -0.29 6.69 0.66
CA LEU A 220 -0.92 7.99 0.87
C LEU A 220 -0.79 8.47 2.32
N ALA A 221 -0.95 7.58 3.29
CA ALA A 221 -0.74 7.89 4.71
C ALA A 221 0.68 8.43 4.94
N TYR A 222 1.69 7.73 4.41
CA TYR A 222 3.09 8.14 4.52
C TYR A 222 3.34 9.49 3.84
N ALA A 223 2.90 9.65 2.59
CA ALA A 223 3.08 10.90 1.85
C ALA A 223 2.49 12.11 2.58
N LYS A 224 1.27 11.98 3.13
CA LYS A 224 0.59 13.07 3.84
C LYS A 224 1.24 13.39 5.19
N LEU A 225 1.72 12.42 5.93
CA LEU A 225 2.47 12.65 7.17
C LEU A 225 3.80 13.34 6.88
N ARG A 226 4.52 12.95 5.83
CA ARG A 226 5.76 13.57 5.39
C ARG A 226 5.54 15.01 4.85
N GLU A 227 4.39 15.27 4.22
CA GLU A 227 3.97 16.62 3.83
C GLU A 227 3.83 17.52 5.08
N ILE A 228 3.13 17.04 6.11
CA ILE A 228 2.97 17.77 7.38
C ILE A 228 4.34 18.03 8.05
N GLU A 229 5.20 17.02 8.13
CA GLU A 229 6.56 17.16 8.66
C GLU A 229 7.37 18.19 7.89
N THR A 230 7.33 18.16 6.56
CA THR A 230 8.05 19.08 5.69
C THR A 230 7.59 20.52 5.90
N ASP A 231 6.28 20.76 5.98
CA ASP A 231 5.70 22.09 6.21
C ASP A 231 6.14 22.67 7.56
N LEU A 232 6.11 21.84 8.61
CA LEU A 232 6.56 22.23 9.96
C LEU A 232 8.05 22.60 9.98
N LEU A 233 8.90 21.78 9.37
CA LEU A 233 10.35 22.02 9.32
C LEU A 233 10.68 23.23 8.43
N ALA A 234 9.97 23.41 7.31
CA ALA A 234 10.15 24.58 6.43
C ALA A 234 9.73 25.88 7.13
N ASP A 235 8.64 25.87 7.89
CA ASP A 235 8.23 27.04 8.68
C ASP A 235 9.25 27.34 9.78
N GLN A 236 9.72 26.33 10.49
CA GLN A 236 10.75 26.48 11.53
C GLN A 236 12.03 27.12 10.96
N ARG A 237 12.48 26.66 9.79
CA ARG A 237 13.65 27.23 9.11
C ARG A 237 13.45 28.68 8.71
N ARG A 238 12.26 29.04 8.20
CA ARG A 238 11.94 30.46 7.86
C ARG A 238 12.03 31.38 9.08
N ARG A 239 11.63 30.90 10.27
CA ARG A 239 11.63 31.68 11.52
C ARG A 239 13.02 31.87 12.09
N THR A 240 13.89 30.87 12.02
CA THR A 240 15.24 30.94 12.58
C THR A 240 16.24 31.68 11.69
N GLY A 241 15.88 31.92 10.41
CA GLY A 241 16.78 32.51 9.43
C GLY A 241 17.90 31.59 8.98
N SER A 242 18.56 31.95 7.85
CA SER A 242 19.60 31.10 7.23
C SER A 242 20.93 31.05 7.99
N GLN A 243 21.05 31.68 9.14
CA GLN A 243 22.31 31.73 9.92
C GLN A 243 22.53 30.49 10.79
N ASP A 244 21.48 29.73 11.10
CA ASP A 244 21.63 28.47 11.87
C ASP A 244 21.83 27.28 10.91
N LEU A 245 23.00 27.27 10.26
CA LEU A 245 23.46 26.18 9.38
C LEU A 245 23.71 24.85 10.11
N SER A 246 23.49 24.82 11.44
CA SER A 246 23.68 23.63 12.27
C SER A 246 22.47 22.69 12.31
N LEU A 247 21.35 23.06 11.63
CA LEU A 247 20.22 22.17 11.50
C LEU A 247 20.54 21.09 10.44
N ASP A 248 21.10 20.00 10.90
CA ASP A 248 21.17 18.78 10.08
C ASP A 248 19.74 18.27 9.88
N VAL A 249 19.17 18.58 8.72
CA VAL A 249 17.81 18.20 8.31
C VAL A 249 17.61 16.69 8.45
N SER A 250 18.69 15.90 8.32
CA SER A 250 18.65 14.45 8.48
C SER A 250 18.35 14.04 9.93
N LEU A 251 18.69 14.88 10.90
CA LEU A 251 18.41 14.65 12.32
C LEU A 251 16.99 15.08 12.74
N ASP A 252 16.39 16.01 12.03
CA ASP A 252 15.05 16.53 12.35
C ASP A 252 13.92 15.77 11.63
N GLN A 253 14.23 15.07 10.54
CA GLN A 253 13.29 14.17 9.87
C GLN A 253 13.14 12.88 10.68
N ARG A 254 11.94 12.63 11.21
CA ARG A 254 11.64 11.54 12.14
C ARG A 254 10.67 10.50 11.59
N ILE A 255 9.82 10.89 10.61
CA ILE A 255 8.82 9.97 10.05
C ILE A 255 9.52 9.09 9.01
N HIS A 256 9.66 7.79 9.32
CA HIS A 256 10.30 6.78 8.48
C HIS A 256 9.32 5.71 8.04
N ILE A 257 9.59 5.08 6.89
CA ILE A 257 8.75 4.02 6.34
C ILE A 257 8.76 2.73 7.18
N ASP A 258 9.71 2.51 8.07
CA ASP A 258 9.76 1.39 9.02
C ASP A 258 8.64 1.42 10.08
N ARG A 259 7.85 2.49 10.13
CA ARG A 259 6.66 2.60 10.97
C ARG A 259 5.38 2.13 10.24
N PHE A 260 5.51 1.72 8.99
CA PHE A 260 4.40 1.31 8.13
C PHE A 260 4.43 -0.19 7.90
N TYR A 261 3.31 -0.85 8.19
CA TYR A 261 3.16 -2.29 8.17
C TYR A 261 1.99 -2.67 7.28
N GLY A 262 2.23 -3.59 6.35
CA GLY A 262 1.19 -4.17 5.50
C GLY A 262 1.09 -5.68 5.71
N ILE A 263 -0.10 -6.23 5.51
CA ILE A 263 -0.30 -7.67 5.39
C ILE A 263 -1.03 -7.90 4.07
N GLU A 264 -0.48 -8.75 3.22
CA GLU A 264 -1.04 -9.09 1.91
C GLU A 264 -0.84 -10.57 1.63
N ILE A 265 -1.91 -11.24 1.25
CA ILE A 265 -1.89 -12.69 1.01
C ILE A 265 -1.12 -13.04 -0.27
N ASN A 266 -1.23 -12.20 -1.29
CA ASN A 266 -0.63 -12.41 -2.60
C ASN A 266 0.80 -11.85 -2.64
N TRP A 267 1.74 -12.67 -3.08
CA TRP A 267 3.16 -12.29 -3.16
C TRP A 267 3.39 -11.04 -4.01
N TRP A 268 2.72 -10.96 -5.16
CA TRP A 268 2.96 -9.90 -6.13
C TRP A 268 2.50 -8.50 -5.65
N PRO A 269 1.25 -8.30 -5.19
CA PRO A 269 0.86 -7.03 -4.58
C PRO A 269 1.72 -6.64 -3.39
N ALA A 270 2.16 -7.60 -2.57
CA ALA A 270 3.07 -7.33 -1.46
C ALA A 270 4.39 -6.71 -1.94
N LYS A 271 4.99 -7.24 -3.03
CA LYS A 271 6.21 -6.69 -3.62
C LYS A 271 6.01 -5.32 -4.26
N ILE A 272 4.84 -5.09 -4.85
CA ILE A 272 4.46 -3.75 -5.34
C ILE A 272 4.39 -2.77 -4.16
N ALA A 273 3.75 -3.14 -3.06
CA ALA A 273 3.61 -2.29 -1.89
C ALA A 273 4.98 -1.87 -1.30
N GLU A 274 5.91 -2.82 -1.13
CA GLU A 274 7.29 -2.52 -0.70
C GLU A 274 7.97 -1.50 -1.61
N THR A 275 7.85 -1.73 -2.92
CA THR A 275 8.48 -0.87 -3.93
C THR A 275 7.85 0.52 -3.95
N ALA A 276 6.53 0.60 -3.95
CA ALA A 276 5.80 1.85 -3.96
C ALA A 276 6.12 2.70 -2.72
N MET A 277 6.16 2.09 -1.54
CA MET A 277 6.55 2.78 -0.30
C MET A 277 7.95 3.41 -0.40
N PHE A 278 8.92 2.70 -0.99
CA PHE A 278 10.25 3.25 -1.22
C PHE A 278 10.22 4.45 -2.18
N LEU A 279 9.49 4.35 -3.29
CA LEU A 279 9.38 5.44 -4.26
C LEU A 279 8.70 6.67 -3.65
N VAL A 280 7.70 6.47 -2.80
CA VAL A 280 7.04 7.55 -2.05
C VAL A 280 7.99 8.20 -1.05
N ASP A 281 8.81 7.42 -0.33
CA ASP A 281 9.85 7.97 0.57
C ASP A 281 10.86 8.82 -0.21
N HIS A 282 11.30 8.33 -1.36
CA HIS A 282 12.20 9.10 -2.22
C HIS A 282 11.57 10.42 -2.70
N GLN A 283 10.31 10.39 -3.12
CA GLN A 283 9.58 11.59 -3.54
C GLN A 283 9.42 12.58 -2.39
N ALA A 284 9.07 12.11 -1.19
CA ALA A 284 8.95 12.95 0.02
C ALA A 284 10.31 13.60 0.38
N ASN A 285 11.41 12.86 0.24
CA ASN A 285 12.75 13.40 0.45
C ASN A 285 13.14 14.47 -0.59
N ARG A 286 12.73 14.31 -1.85
CA ARG A 286 12.90 15.38 -2.85
C ARG A 286 12.10 16.64 -2.50
N GLN A 287 10.87 16.49 -2.03
CA GLN A 287 10.05 17.62 -1.55
C GLN A 287 10.71 18.30 -0.36
N LEU A 288 11.21 17.53 0.60
CA LEU A 288 11.97 18.03 1.74
C LEU A 288 13.23 18.78 1.28
N ALA A 289 13.99 18.24 0.33
CA ALA A 289 15.17 18.88 -0.25
C ALA A 289 14.82 20.21 -0.96
N ALA A 290 13.73 20.23 -1.70
CA ALA A 290 13.26 21.46 -2.35
C ALA A 290 12.88 22.55 -1.33
N ALA A 291 12.28 22.17 -0.20
CA ALA A 291 11.89 23.09 0.87
C ALA A 291 13.06 23.55 1.74
N LEU A 292 14.05 22.70 1.99
CA LEU A 292 15.12 22.91 2.96
C LEU A 292 16.53 22.92 2.35
N GLY A 293 16.67 22.65 1.05
CA GLY A 293 17.96 22.60 0.34
C GLY A 293 18.77 21.31 0.58
N GLN A 294 18.30 20.40 1.43
CA GLN A 294 18.96 19.13 1.76
C GLN A 294 17.94 18.02 2.01
N ALA A 295 18.29 16.78 1.68
CA ALA A 295 17.54 15.59 2.07
C ALA A 295 18.48 14.40 2.35
N PRO A 296 18.02 13.42 3.16
CA PRO A 296 18.78 12.21 3.40
C PRO A 296 19.00 11.41 2.11
N VAL A 297 20.21 10.82 1.95
CA VAL A 297 20.51 9.87 0.87
C VAL A 297 19.87 8.53 1.19
N ARG A 298 19.11 7.96 0.25
CA ARG A 298 18.32 6.73 0.45
C ARG A 298 18.84 5.48 -0.26
N LEU A 299 19.74 5.59 -1.21
CA LEU A 299 20.36 4.41 -1.81
C LEU A 299 21.70 4.06 -1.13
N PRO A 300 22.02 2.78 -0.95
CA PRO A 300 21.11 1.63 -1.12
C PRO A 300 19.97 1.64 -0.12
N ILE A 301 18.86 0.97 -0.43
CA ILE A 301 17.67 0.90 0.44
C ILE A 301 18.05 0.22 1.75
N LYS A 302 18.06 0.97 2.85
CA LYS A 302 18.40 0.46 4.19
C LYS A 302 17.19 0.37 5.11
N ILE A 303 16.18 1.18 4.85
CA ILE A 303 14.95 1.27 5.62
C ILE A 303 13.81 0.95 4.66
N THR A 304 12.99 -0.02 5.00
CA THR A 304 11.84 -0.46 4.22
C THR A 304 10.60 -0.49 5.09
N ALA A 305 9.42 -0.31 4.49
CA ALA A 305 8.17 -0.72 5.10
C ALA A 305 8.17 -2.24 5.28
N THR A 306 7.51 -2.73 6.31
CA THR A 306 7.39 -4.17 6.54
C THR A 306 6.07 -4.66 5.94
N ILE A 307 6.15 -5.40 4.85
CA ILE A 307 4.98 -6.02 4.21
C ILE A 307 5.05 -7.54 4.42
N TYR A 308 4.14 -8.06 5.23
CA TYR A 308 4.01 -9.50 5.47
C TYR A 308 3.22 -10.14 4.34
N GLN A 309 3.86 -11.02 3.58
CA GLN A 309 3.14 -11.90 2.66
C GLN A 309 2.51 -13.03 3.45
N HIS A 310 1.28 -12.84 3.89
CA HIS A 310 0.58 -13.81 4.73
C HIS A 310 -0.94 -13.56 4.71
N ASP A 311 -1.74 -14.59 4.99
CA ASP A 311 -3.16 -14.40 5.26
C ASP A 311 -3.34 -13.68 6.61
N ALA A 312 -3.91 -12.47 6.55
CA ALA A 312 -4.15 -11.63 7.72
C ALA A 312 -5.00 -12.33 8.79
N LEU A 313 -5.90 -13.23 8.41
CA LEU A 313 -6.80 -13.91 9.33
C LEU A 313 -6.13 -15.06 10.08
N THR A 314 -4.95 -15.52 9.62
CA THR A 314 -4.17 -16.60 10.26
C THR A 314 -2.90 -16.09 10.93
N LEU A 315 -2.44 -14.89 10.60
CA LEU A 315 -1.28 -14.25 11.21
C LEU A 315 -1.59 -13.78 12.62
N ASP A 316 -0.70 -14.05 13.57
CA ASP A 316 -0.76 -13.43 14.90
C ASP A 316 -0.23 -11.98 14.84
N TRP A 317 -1.13 -11.01 14.76
CA TRP A 317 -0.77 -9.60 14.67
C TRP A 317 -0.04 -9.10 15.91
N SER A 318 -0.27 -9.68 17.08
CA SER A 318 0.37 -9.25 18.32
C SER A 318 1.87 -9.57 18.34
N GLN A 319 2.26 -10.65 17.67
CA GLN A 319 3.66 -11.04 17.50
C GLN A 319 4.30 -10.40 16.27
N ALA A 320 3.57 -10.27 15.16
CA ALA A 320 4.10 -9.72 13.92
C ALA A 320 4.33 -8.21 14.00
N LEU A 321 3.45 -7.49 14.69
CA LEU A 321 3.49 -6.03 14.75
C LEU A 321 4.14 -5.54 16.06
N PRO A 322 5.16 -4.68 16.01
CA PRO A 322 5.79 -4.17 17.22
C PRO A 322 4.80 -3.33 18.03
N LYS A 323 4.99 -3.28 19.36
CA LYS A 323 4.27 -2.34 20.22
C LYS A 323 4.96 -0.98 20.14
N PRO A 324 4.30 0.07 19.59
CA PRO A 324 4.92 1.38 19.48
C PRO A 324 4.99 2.10 20.84
N ALA A 325 5.81 3.14 20.89
CA ALA A 325 5.79 4.08 22.03
C ALA A 325 4.55 5.01 21.97
N GLY A 326 4.01 5.23 20.77
CA GLY A 326 2.77 5.97 20.52
C GLY A 326 1.57 5.07 20.27
N ARG A 327 0.69 5.52 19.40
CA ARG A 327 -0.55 4.83 19.02
C ARG A 327 -0.36 3.85 17.86
N THR A 328 -1.26 2.87 17.78
CA THR A 328 -1.39 1.98 16.62
C THR A 328 -2.61 2.40 15.81
N PHE A 329 -2.41 2.82 14.57
CA PHE A 329 -3.49 3.13 13.64
C PHE A 329 -3.66 1.98 12.66
N VAL A 330 -4.85 1.38 12.64
CA VAL A 330 -5.19 0.29 11.73
C VAL A 330 -6.21 0.77 10.72
N PHE A 331 -5.94 0.61 9.43
CA PHE A 331 -6.82 1.09 8.37
C PHE A 331 -6.68 0.23 7.12
N GLY A 332 -7.60 0.36 6.20
CA GLY A 332 -7.53 -0.34 4.92
C GLY A 332 -8.89 -0.62 4.31
N ASN A 333 -8.85 -1.40 3.22
CA ASN A 333 -10.02 -1.87 2.49
C ASN A 333 -10.02 -3.40 2.39
N PRO A 334 -10.32 -4.12 3.51
CA PRO A 334 -10.34 -5.57 3.49
C PRO A 334 -11.40 -6.13 2.54
N PRO A 335 -11.24 -7.39 2.08
CA PRO A 335 -12.14 -7.98 1.09
C PRO A 335 -13.57 -8.14 1.63
N PHE A 336 -14.56 -7.85 0.75
CA PHE A 336 -15.99 -7.95 1.02
C PHE A 336 -16.53 -9.28 0.49
N LEU A 337 -17.14 -10.08 1.35
CA LEU A 337 -17.84 -11.31 0.95
C LEU A 337 -19.10 -11.47 1.79
N GLY A 338 -20.24 -11.36 1.12
CA GLY A 338 -21.55 -11.63 1.73
C GLY A 338 -21.71 -13.10 2.16
N ASP A 339 -22.72 -13.36 2.98
CA ASP A 339 -22.99 -14.69 3.54
C ASP A 339 -23.26 -15.78 2.49
N HIS A 340 -23.79 -15.43 1.33
CA HIS A 340 -24.11 -16.36 0.25
C HIS A 340 -22.91 -16.69 -0.68
N THR A 341 -21.81 -15.94 -0.59
CA THR A 341 -20.66 -16.08 -1.49
C THR A 341 -19.43 -16.69 -0.82
N ARG A 342 -19.47 -16.86 0.51
CA ARG A 342 -18.35 -17.39 1.30
C ARG A 342 -18.22 -18.90 1.20
N THR A 343 -16.98 -19.36 1.13
CA THR A 343 -16.63 -20.79 1.27
C THR A 343 -16.70 -21.24 2.73
N ALA A 344 -16.72 -22.56 2.95
CA ALA A 344 -16.64 -23.14 4.30
C ALA A 344 -15.32 -22.78 5.01
N ALA A 345 -14.20 -22.69 4.27
CA ALA A 345 -12.91 -22.27 4.81
C ALA A 345 -12.95 -20.80 5.30
N GLN A 346 -13.53 -19.91 4.53
CA GLN A 346 -13.69 -18.51 4.91
C GLN A 346 -14.59 -18.34 6.15
N LEU A 347 -15.65 -19.15 6.26
CA LEU A 347 -16.49 -19.15 7.46
C LEU A 347 -15.70 -19.65 8.69
N ALA A 348 -14.86 -20.65 8.54
CA ALA A 348 -13.99 -21.12 9.63
C ALA A 348 -13.00 -20.05 10.09
N LEU A 349 -12.41 -19.28 9.17
CA LEU A 349 -11.56 -18.13 9.49
C LEU A 349 -12.32 -17.03 10.27
N MET A 350 -13.56 -16.72 9.87
CA MET A 350 -14.40 -15.79 10.64
C MET A 350 -14.68 -16.28 12.05
N GLN A 351 -14.94 -17.57 12.21
CA GLN A 351 -15.18 -18.18 13.53
C GLN A 351 -13.90 -18.11 14.39
N ALA A 352 -12.74 -18.36 13.82
CA ALA A 352 -11.45 -18.21 14.50
C ALA A 352 -11.19 -16.76 14.93
N ALA A 353 -11.55 -15.79 14.10
CA ALA A 353 -11.38 -14.37 14.41
C ALA A 353 -12.32 -13.89 15.53
N TRP A 354 -13.60 -14.23 15.49
CA TRP A 354 -14.62 -13.77 16.46
C TRP A 354 -14.74 -14.64 17.72
N GLY A 355 -14.26 -15.89 17.68
CA GLY A 355 -14.46 -16.90 18.72
C GLY A 355 -15.77 -17.69 18.52
N GLU A 356 -15.86 -18.87 19.16
CA GLU A 356 -16.99 -19.78 19.03
C GLU A 356 -18.30 -19.21 19.61
N GLY A 357 -19.42 -19.71 19.12
CA GLY A 357 -20.75 -19.49 19.69
C GLY A 357 -21.47 -18.20 19.27
N LYS A 358 -20.89 -17.37 18.40
CA LYS A 358 -21.57 -16.16 17.90
C LYS A 358 -22.31 -16.46 16.60
N GLN A 359 -23.48 -15.84 16.43
CA GLN A 359 -24.28 -15.94 15.20
C GLN A 359 -23.62 -15.14 14.07
N LEU A 360 -22.48 -15.65 13.57
CA LEU A 360 -21.60 -14.98 12.61
C LEU A 360 -22.04 -15.17 11.15
N SER A 361 -22.95 -16.14 10.90
CA SER A 361 -23.34 -16.55 9.55
C SER A 361 -23.92 -15.43 8.68
N ARG A 362 -24.37 -14.32 9.30
CA ARG A 362 -24.92 -13.17 8.58
C ARG A 362 -24.00 -11.95 8.51
N LEU A 363 -22.83 -11.99 9.17
CA LEU A 363 -21.87 -10.91 9.08
C LEU A 363 -21.11 -11.01 7.76
N ASP A 364 -20.76 -9.86 7.18
CA ASP A 364 -19.84 -9.79 6.06
C ASP A 364 -18.42 -10.25 6.47
N PHE A 365 -17.68 -10.86 5.58
CA PHE A 365 -16.33 -11.38 5.82
C PHE A 365 -15.36 -10.29 6.31
N VAL A 366 -15.52 -9.05 5.82
CA VAL A 366 -14.75 -7.88 6.24
C VAL A 366 -14.76 -7.66 7.75
N THR A 367 -15.81 -8.13 8.46
CA THR A 367 -15.92 -7.97 9.91
C THR A 367 -14.87 -8.76 10.69
N SER A 368 -14.22 -9.74 10.09
CA SER A 368 -13.12 -10.49 10.70
C SER A 368 -11.93 -9.60 11.03
N TRP A 369 -11.65 -8.60 10.20
CA TRP A 369 -10.60 -7.60 10.45
C TRP A 369 -10.93 -6.71 11.67
N HIS A 370 -12.20 -6.39 11.89
CA HIS A 370 -12.64 -5.70 13.13
C HIS A 370 -12.34 -6.56 14.36
N ALA A 371 -12.59 -7.86 14.30
CA ALA A 371 -12.32 -8.77 15.42
C ALA A 371 -10.83 -8.85 15.77
N LEU A 372 -9.97 -8.99 14.74
CA LEU A 372 -8.53 -9.03 14.95
C LEU A 372 -7.97 -7.70 15.44
N THR A 373 -8.51 -6.58 14.95
CA THR A 373 -8.14 -5.24 15.43
C THR A 373 -8.52 -5.03 16.90
N LEU A 374 -9.73 -5.45 17.31
CA LEU A 374 -10.15 -5.43 18.71
C LEU A 374 -9.17 -6.21 19.60
N ARG A 375 -8.73 -7.38 19.13
CA ARG A 375 -7.78 -8.22 19.85
C ARG A 375 -6.40 -7.55 19.93
N LEU A 376 -5.90 -6.99 18.84
CA LEU A 376 -4.62 -6.27 18.79
C LEU A 376 -4.61 -5.07 19.73
N LEU A 377 -5.68 -4.26 19.69
CA LEU A 377 -5.77 -3.01 20.45
C LEU A 377 -6.28 -3.18 21.89
N ALA A 378 -6.53 -4.43 22.33
CA ALA A 378 -6.86 -4.70 23.74
C ALA A 378 -5.73 -4.28 24.70
N GLU A 379 -4.48 -4.34 24.25
CA GLU A 379 -3.27 -4.04 25.04
C GLU A 379 -2.47 -2.86 24.48
N ARG A 380 -3.01 -2.09 23.53
CA ARG A 380 -2.33 -0.99 22.85
C ARG A 380 -3.28 0.19 22.70
N ASP A 381 -2.74 1.39 22.81
CA ASP A 381 -3.49 2.58 22.41
C ASP A 381 -3.58 2.64 20.89
N GLY A 382 -4.73 3.01 20.37
CA GLY A 382 -4.89 3.10 18.93
C GLY A 382 -6.32 3.39 18.50
N GLU A 383 -6.47 3.51 17.20
CA GLU A 383 -7.74 3.75 16.52
C GLU A 383 -7.75 2.94 15.22
N TRP A 384 -8.93 2.64 14.69
CA TRP A 384 -9.00 1.98 13.39
C TRP A 384 -10.12 2.51 12.52
N ALA A 385 -9.94 2.37 11.21
CA ALA A 385 -10.95 2.69 10.22
C ALA A 385 -10.86 1.72 9.04
N PHE A 386 -11.95 1.04 8.74
CA PHE A 386 -12.03 0.19 7.56
C PHE A 386 -13.09 0.69 6.59
N VAL A 387 -12.78 0.55 5.31
CA VAL A 387 -13.79 0.59 4.25
C VAL A 387 -14.53 -0.73 4.30
N THR A 388 -15.86 -0.67 4.31
CA THR A 388 -16.72 -1.85 4.42
C THR A 388 -17.92 -1.70 3.51
N THR A 389 -18.63 -2.80 3.25
CA THR A 389 -19.92 -2.70 2.55
C THR A 389 -20.96 -2.02 3.44
N ASN A 390 -21.98 -1.41 2.84
CA ASN A 390 -23.10 -0.83 3.58
C ASN A 390 -23.94 -1.89 4.34
N SER A 391 -23.73 -3.16 4.10
CA SER A 391 -24.39 -4.26 4.80
C SER A 391 -24.13 -4.23 6.32
N ILE A 392 -22.94 -3.77 6.75
CA ILE A 392 -22.61 -3.70 8.18
C ILE A 392 -23.47 -2.72 8.97
N VAL A 393 -24.16 -1.80 8.30
CA VAL A 393 -25.08 -0.81 8.92
C VAL A 393 -26.54 -1.07 8.58
N GLN A 394 -26.85 -2.24 8.00
CA GLN A 394 -28.20 -2.63 7.59
C GLN A 394 -28.66 -3.95 8.22
N GLY A 395 -29.97 -4.10 8.35
CA GLY A 395 -30.56 -5.32 8.87
C GLY A 395 -30.13 -5.63 10.33
N ASP A 396 -29.75 -6.86 10.58
CA ASP A 396 -29.30 -7.34 11.90
C ASP A 396 -27.77 -7.30 12.10
N GLN A 397 -27.00 -6.95 11.07
CA GLN A 397 -25.53 -6.88 11.13
C GLN A 397 -25.03 -5.81 12.12
N PRO A 398 -25.61 -4.59 12.19
CA PRO A 398 -25.13 -3.57 13.14
C PRO A 398 -25.10 -4.04 14.58
N ALA A 399 -26.16 -4.68 15.05
CA ALA A 399 -26.22 -5.18 16.42
C ALA A 399 -25.17 -6.27 16.68
N ARG A 400 -24.92 -7.14 15.70
CA ARG A 400 -23.95 -8.25 15.82
C ARG A 400 -22.52 -7.76 15.79
N LEU A 401 -22.21 -6.78 14.95
CA LEU A 401 -20.88 -6.21 14.80
C LEU A 401 -20.54 -5.24 15.94
N PHE A 402 -21.41 -4.26 16.18
CA PHE A 402 -21.07 -3.17 17.09
C PHE A 402 -21.31 -3.48 18.56
N ALA A 403 -22.17 -4.44 18.92
CA ALA A 403 -22.37 -4.79 20.32
C ALA A 403 -21.06 -5.29 20.99
N PRO A 404 -20.30 -6.24 20.45
CA PRO A 404 -19.02 -6.63 21.05
C PRO A 404 -17.97 -5.50 21.02
N ILE A 405 -17.97 -4.63 19.99
CA ILE A 405 -17.09 -3.46 19.92
C ILE A 405 -17.38 -2.50 21.07
N PHE A 406 -18.66 -2.16 21.29
CA PHE A 406 -19.06 -1.27 22.36
C PHE A 406 -18.90 -1.89 23.76
N ALA A 407 -19.13 -3.21 23.88
CA ALA A 407 -18.89 -3.93 25.14
C ALA A 407 -17.41 -3.95 25.53
N ALA A 408 -16.50 -3.91 24.54
CA ALA A 408 -15.06 -3.78 24.78
C ALA A 408 -14.61 -2.34 25.06
N GLY A 409 -15.54 -1.39 25.24
CA GLY A 409 -15.23 0.00 25.59
C GLY A 409 -14.99 0.94 24.41
N TRP A 410 -15.10 0.44 23.18
CA TRP A 410 -14.90 1.25 21.98
C TRP A 410 -16.13 2.10 21.62
N ARG A 411 -15.90 3.17 20.89
CA ARG A 411 -16.95 4.07 20.38
C ARG A 411 -16.63 4.44 18.93
N ILE A 412 -17.66 4.80 18.17
CA ILE A 412 -17.50 5.35 16.83
C ILE A 412 -17.18 6.84 16.98
N LYS A 413 -15.99 7.25 16.52
CA LYS A 413 -15.55 8.65 16.46
C LYS A 413 -16.17 9.35 15.26
N PHE A 414 -16.25 8.66 14.14
CA PHE A 414 -16.71 9.18 12.89
C PHE A 414 -17.29 8.07 12.00
N ALA A 415 -18.24 8.40 11.15
CA ALA A 415 -18.77 7.49 10.14
C ALA A 415 -19.16 8.26 8.88
N HIS A 416 -18.68 7.80 7.73
CA HIS A 416 -19.24 8.20 6.44
C HIS A 416 -20.52 7.42 6.18
N ARG A 417 -21.59 8.13 5.78
CA ARG A 417 -22.80 7.49 5.26
C ARG A 417 -22.47 6.75 3.98
N THR A 418 -23.35 5.84 3.61
CA THR A 418 -23.24 5.07 2.36
C THR A 418 -22.94 5.97 1.17
N PHE A 419 -21.88 5.65 0.44
CA PHE A 419 -21.49 6.30 -0.80
C PHE A 419 -21.10 5.25 -1.84
N ALA A 420 -21.18 5.63 -3.10
CA ALA A 420 -20.75 4.76 -4.18
C ALA A 420 -19.22 4.66 -4.16
N TRP A 421 -18.69 3.44 -4.12
CA TRP A 421 -17.28 3.19 -4.30
C TRP A 421 -16.99 3.15 -5.80
N ASP A 422 -16.62 4.29 -6.36
CA ASP A 422 -16.30 4.40 -7.77
C ASP A 422 -14.92 3.78 -8.05
N SER A 423 -14.95 2.65 -8.75
CA SER A 423 -13.74 2.19 -9.43
C SER A 423 -13.74 2.83 -10.81
N GLN A 424 -12.69 3.56 -11.16
CA GLN A 424 -12.54 4.16 -12.51
C GLN A 424 -12.39 3.12 -13.64
N ALA A 425 -12.61 1.83 -13.35
CA ALA A 425 -12.59 0.78 -14.35
C ALA A 425 -13.93 0.68 -15.08
N PRO A 426 -13.96 0.71 -16.43
CA PRO A 426 -15.19 0.60 -17.21
C PRO A 426 -15.93 -0.72 -16.90
N GLY A 427 -17.23 -0.64 -16.61
CA GLY A 427 -18.15 -1.79 -16.58
C GLY A 427 -18.34 -2.48 -15.22
N LYS A 428 -18.09 -1.82 -14.07
CA LYS A 428 -18.38 -2.38 -12.74
C LYS A 428 -19.64 -1.81 -12.11
N ALA A 429 -20.39 -2.69 -11.42
CA ALA A 429 -21.46 -2.27 -10.53
C ALA A 429 -20.86 -1.46 -9.36
N ALA A 430 -21.43 -0.30 -9.06
CA ALA A 430 -21.03 0.51 -7.92
C ALA A 430 -21.32 -0.27 -6.63
N VAL A 431 -20.28 -0.56 -5.84
CA VAL A 431 -20.43 -1.11 -4.50
C VAL A 431 -20.70 0.05 -3.55
N HIS A 432 -21.74 -0.05 -2.74
CA HIS A 432 -22.04 0.94 -1.71
C HIS A 432 -21.21 0.65 -0.46
N CYS A 433 -20.34 1.58 -0.09
CA CYS A 433 -19.44 1.46 1.04
C CYS A 433 -19.80 2.40 2.18
N VAL A 434 -19.37 2.02 3.37
CA VAL A 434 -19.42 2.77 4.62
C VAL A 434 -18.03 2.75 5.24
N ILE A 435 -17.62 3.84 5.86
CA ILE A 435 -16.39 3.93 6.64
C ILE A 435 -16.78 4.22 8.08
N THR A 436 -16.25 3.45 9.02
CA THR A 436 -16.40 3.71 10.46
C THR A 436 -15.04 3.85 11.11
N VAL A 437 -14.83 4.93 11.85
CA VAL A 437 -13.64 5.18 12.65
C VAL A 437 -13.96 4.91 14.10
N SER A 438 -13.23 4.01 14.73
CA SER A 438 -13.45 3.60 16.11
C SER A 438 -12.27 3.97 17.01
N TYR A 439 -12.56 4.42 18.22
CA TYR A 439 -11.61 4.84 19.23
C TYR A 439 -12.07 4.44 20.63
N THR A 440 -11.18 4.48 21.63
CA THR A 440 -11.52 4.26 23.02
C THR A 440 -11.19 5.46 23.91
N HIS A 441 -12.04 5.76 24.89
CA HIS A 441 -11.81 6.81 25.90
C HIS A 441 -11.15 6.27 27.18
N LEU A 442 -11.07 4.94 27.37
CA LEU A 442 -10.88 4.36 28.70
C LEU A 442 -9.44 4.40 29.23
N ARG A 443 -8.45 4.91 28.47
CA ARG A 443 -7.05 4.92 28.90
C ARG A 443 -6.40 6.28 29.14
N ALA A 444 -7.14 7.39 28.98
CA ALA A 444 -6.59 8.73 29.19
C ALA A 444 -6.56 9.18 30.66
N HIS A 445 -7.07 8.40 31.61
CA HIS A 445 -7.24 8.83 33.01
C HIS A 445 -6.62 7.92 34.09
N GLU A 446 -5.83 6.91 33.73
CA GLU A 446 -5.17 6.04 34.74
C GLU A 446 -3.68 6.34 34.97
N THR A 447 -3.19 7.47 34.49
CA THR A 447 -1.85 7.98 34.85
C THR A 447 -1.98 9.39 35.45
N SER A 448 -2.46 9.46 36.68
CA SER A 448 -2.23 10.60 37.57
C SER A 448 -1.71 10.10 38.90
#